data_c5ba7b032949d9a7e15886d68af37390
#
_entry.id   c5ba7b032949d9a7e15886d68af37390
#
_cell.length_a   1.000
_cell.length_b   1.000
_cell.length_c   1.000
_cell.angle_alpha   90.00
_cell.angle_beta   90.00
_cell.angle_gamma   90.00
#
_symmetry.space_group_name_H-M   'P 1'
#
loop_
_entity.id
_entity.type
_entity.pdbx_description
1 polymer ?
#
loop_
_entity_poly.entity_id
_entity_poly.type
_entity_poly.pdbx_seq_one_letter_code
_entity_poly.pdbx_strand_id
1 'polypeptide(L)'
;MKIAVCSDLHLEFGPISLENKDNADVLILSGDIIVVNDLQEKDSYNIRGETDKSNQYHTFFQECCARFPNVIYIMGNHEHYHGDIATSYTTLKERLGYLSNLHIMEKEFFVLGSVCFAAGTLWTDMNKEDPITIQRIKGYMNDYRIIEDTSEVVNFSYYENKDKPVGMTDEEWLAIPYQDRVVKKFGTRPAKFSPEKSVVEHKAMMQFIKDSIDSRPEMPWVVVGHHAPSKQSTKPRYQNDVIV
;
A
#
# COMPACT_ATOMS: atom_id res chain seq x y z
N MET A 1 -20.83 -5.78 -21.20
CA MET A 1 -20.25 -5.70 -19.86
C MET A 1 -20.32 -4.26 -19.38
N LYS A 2 -20.87 -4.03 -18.20
CA LYS A 2 -20.85 -2.73 -17.52
C LYS A 2 -19.87 -2.79 -16.37
N ILE A 3 -19.05 -1.75 -16.20
CA ILE A 3 -18.01 -1.66 -15.17
C ILE A 3 -18.28 -0.43 -14.32
N ALA A 4 -18.40 -0.61 -13.01
CA ALA A 4 -18.38 0.45 -12.02
C ALA A 4 -16.96 0.59 -11.48
N VAL A 5 -16.50 1.81 -11.25
CA VAL A 5 -15.13 2.07 -10.75
C VAL A 5 -15.20 3.08 -9.62
N CYS A 6 -14.46 2.81 -8.55
CA CYS A 6 -14.17 3.79 -7.51
C CYS A 6 -12.76 3.56 -6.93
N SER A 7 -12.17 4.60 -6.35
CA SER A 7 -10.90 4.59 -5.63
C SER A 7 -10.97 5.55 -4.46
N ASP A 8 -9.94 5.56 -3.62
CA ASP A 8 -9.76 6.56 -2.56
C ASP A 8 -10.97 6.65 -1.61
N LEU A 9 -11.52 5.50 -1.22
CA LEU A 9 -12.65 5.44 -0.30
C LEU A 9 -12.25 5.66 1.15
N HIS A 10 -11.00 5.31 1.50
CA HIS A 10 -10.40 5.58 2.80
C HIS A 10 -11.30 5.18 3.98
N LEU A 11 -11.68 3.91 4.03
CA LEU A 11 -12.57 3.39 5.08
C LEU A 11 -11.98 3.50 6.48
N GLU A 12 -10.70 3.80 6.60
CA GLU A 12 -10.08 4.13 7.87
C GLU A 12 -10.68 5.39 8.53
N PHE A 13 -11.34 6.25 7.75
CA PHE A 13 -12.01 7.46 8.23
C PHE A 13 -13.51 7.29 8.47
N GLY A 14 -14.11 6.19 8.01
CA GLY A 14 -15.50 5.87 8.26
C GLY A 14 -16.11 4.92 7.24
N PRO A 15 -17.24 4.28 7.59
CA PRO A 15 -17.89 3.31 6.73
C PRO A 15 -18.56 3.99 5.51
N ILE A 16 -18.48 3.31 4.37
CA ILE A 16 -19.17 3.67 3.13
C ILE A 16 -19.92 2.43 2.64
N SER A 17 -21.04 2.62 1.96
CA SER A 17 -21.79 1.56 1.30
C SER A 17 -21.95 1.89 -0.18
N LEU A 18 -21.68 0.92 -1.06
CA LEU A 18 -21.81 1.07 -2.50
C LEU A 18 -23.04 0.32 -3.01
N GLU A 19 -23.84 0.99 -3.84
CA GLU A 19 -25.02 0.44 -4.45
C GLU A 19 -24.80 0.12 -5.93
N ASN A 20 -25.25 -1.04 -6.41
CA ASN A 20 -25.20 -1.41 -7.82
C ASN A 20 -26.48 -0.97 -8.57
N LYS A 21 -26.70 0.35 -8.65
CA LYS A 21 -27.93 0.92 -9.28
C LYS A 21 -28.01 0.68 -10.77
N ASP A 22 -26.87 0.58 -11.44
CA ASP A 22 -26.78 0.45 -12.89
C ASP A 22 -26.66 -1.00 -13.37
N ASN A 23 -26.75 -1.98 -12.46
CA ASN A 23 -26.53 -3.39 -12.73
C ASN A 23 -25.17 -3.60 -13.44
N ALA A 24 -24.10 -3.12 -12.83
CA ALA A 24 -22.74 -3.36 -13.29
C ALA A 24 -22.35 -4.82 -13.11
N ASP A 25 -21.68 -5.38 -14.09
CA ASP A 25 -21.16 -6.75 -14.07
C ASP A 25 -19.90 -6.88 -13.22
N VAL A 26 -19.15 -5.78 -13.13
CA VAL A 26 -17.88 -5.69 -12.41
C VAL A 26 -17.82 -4.40 -11.60
N LEU A 27 -17.40 -4.49 -10.34
CA LEU A 27 -16.93 -3.37 -9.54
C LEU A 27 -15.40 -3.39 -9.52
N ILE A 28 -14.76 -2.29 -9.85
CA ILE A 28 -13.32 -2.10 -9.68
C ILE A 28 -13.10 -1.17 -8.48
N LEU A 29 -12.40 -1.69 -7.47
CA LEU A 29 -11.88 -0.96 -6.32
C LEU A 29 -10.40 -0.66 -6.61
N SER A 30 -10.10 0.55 -7.05
CA SER A 30 -8.81 0.93 -7.63
C SER A 30 -7.86 1.55 -6.62
N GLY A 31 -7.70 0.91 -5.47
CA GLY A 31 -6.75 1.29 -4.42
C GLY A 31 -7.25 2.35 -3.44
N ASP A 32 -6.55 2.48 -2.34
CA ASP A 32 -6.85 3.37 -1.21
C ASP A 32 -8.26 3.13 -0.65
N ILE A 33 -8.57 1.87 -0.41
CA ILE A 33 -9.85 1.43 0.15
C ILE A 33 -9.72 1.25 1.66
N ILE A 34 -8.67 0.56 2.11
CA ILE A 34 -8.43 0.25 3.52
C ILE A 34 -6.94 0.38 3.86
N VAL A 35 -6.63 0.36 5.15
CA VAL A 35 -5.28 0.13 5.67
C VAL A 35 -5.17 -1.35 6.08
N VAL A 36 -4.28 -2.12 5.40
CA VAL A 36 -4.19 -3.58 5.60
C VAL A 36 -3.74 -3.94 7.02
N ASN A 37 -2.91 -3.10 7.63
CA ASN A 37 -2.46 -3.31 9.01
C ASN A 37 -3.61 -3.33 10.04
N ASP A 38 -4.73 -2.67 9.72
CA ASP A 38 -5.94 -2.66 10.55
C ASP A 38 -6.87 -3.86 10.29
N LEU A 39 -6.61 -4.64 9.22
CA LEU A 39 -7.45 -5.79 8.84
C LEU A 39 -7.01 -7.04 9.59
N GLN A 40 -7.85 -7.52 10.50
CA GLN A 40 -7.67 -8.77 11.24
C GLN A 40 -8.43 -9.92 10.56
N GLU A 41 -8.34 -11.11 11.13
CA GLU A 41 -9.22 -12.22 10.73
C GLU A 41 -10.68 -11.86 11.00
N LYS A 42 -11.55 -12.35 10.11
CA LYS A 42 -12.97 -12.17 10.27
C LYS A 42 -13.43 -12.71 11.65
N ASP A 43 -14.29 -11.96 12.31
CA ASP A 43 -14.83 -12.27 13.63
C ASP A 43 -13.77 -12.39 14.75
N SER A 44 -12.56 -11.86 14.54
CA SER A 44 -11.56 -11.77 15.60
C SER A 44 -11.96 -10.75 16.65
N TYR A 45 -11.80 -11.11 17.93
CA TYR A 45 -12.02 -10.20 19.05
C TYR A 45 -10.70 -9.64 19.52
N ASN A 46 -10.58 -8.33 19.51
CA ASN A 46 -9.48 -7.66 20.18
C ASN A 46 -9.86 -7.38 21.66
N ILE A 47 -8.93 -7.69 22.59
CA ILE A 47 -9.09 -7.50 24.05
C ILE A 47 -9.42 -6.02 24.40
N ARG A 48 -9.15 -5.08 23.51
CA ARG A 48 -9.41 -3.64 23.71
C ARG A 48 -10.72 -3.11 23.10
N GLY A 49 -11.53 -3.94 22.46
CA GLY A 49 -12.76 -3.51 21.78
C GLY A 49 -12.50 -2.76 20.45
N GLU A 50 -11.29 -2.77 19.94
CA GLU A 50 -10.88 -2.09 18.68
C GLU A 50 -11.23 -2.90 17.41
N THR A 51 -12.12 -3.86 17.51
CA THR A 51 -12.56 -4.72 16.39
C THR A 51 -13.44 -4.00 15.38
N ASP A 52 -13.93 -2.82 15.68
CA ASP A 52 -14.92 -2.14 14.85
C ASP A 52 -14.38 -1.85 13.44
N LYS A 53 -13.13 -1.39 13.31
CA LYS A 53 -12.56 -1.04 12.00
C LYS A 53 -12.38 -2.26 11.10
N SER A 54 -11.78 -3.34 11.60
CA SER A 54 -11.61 -4.57 10.84
C SER A 54 -12.97 -5.18 10.43
N ASN A 55 -13.95 -5.19 11.34
CA ASN A 55 -15.29 -5.67 11.04
C ASN A 55 -16.01 -4.77 10.01
N GLN A 56 -15.81 -3.47 10.05
CA GLN A 56 -16.31 -2.53 9.03
C GLN A 56 -15.72 -2.86 7.65
N TYR A 57 -14.41 -3.15 7.56
CA TYR A 57 -13.76 -3.56 6.32
C TYR A 57 -14.37 -4.87 5.79
N HIS A 58 -14.49 -5.88 6.62
CA HIS A 58 -15.14 -7.15 6.23
C HIS A 58 -16.58 -6.93 5.75
N THR A 59 -17.37 -6.13 6.47
CA THR A 59 -18.74 -5.79 6.09
C THR A 59 -18.80 -5.12 4.73
N PHE A 60 -17.96 -4.13 4.48
CA PHE A 60 -17.87 -3.44 3.19
C PHE A 60 -17.60 -4.40 2.04
N PHE A 61 -16.58 -5.26 2.14
CA PHE A 61 -16.27 -6.22 1.09
C PHE A 61 -17.37 -7.27 0.90
N GLN A 62 -18.00 -7.73 1.98
CA GLN A 62 -19.16 -8.63 1.90
C GLN A 62 -20.34 -8.00 1.17
N GLU A 63 -20.65 -6.73 1.48
CA GLU A 63 -21.71 -5.98 0.79
C GLU A 63 -21.39 -5.75 -0.68
N CYS A 64 -20.15 -5.39 -1.03
CA CYS A 64 -19.73 -5.28 -2.42
C CYS A 64 -19.89 -6.60 -3.17
N CYS A 65 -19.42 -7.69 -2.59
CA CYS A 65 -19.54 -9.04 -3.18
C CYS A 65 -20.97 -9.55 -3.29
N ALA A 66 -21.85 -9.12 -2.40
CA ALA A 66 -23.28 -9.47 -2.47
C ALA A 66 -24.02 -8.67 -3.56
N ARG A 67 -23.59 -7.45 -3.88
CA ARG A 67 -24.25 -6.55 -4.81
C ARG A 67 -23.69 -6.58 -6.23
N PHE A 68 -22.43 -6.96 -6.39
CA PHE A 68 -21.76 -7.01 -7.69
C PHE A 68 -21.35 -8.46 -8.02
N PRO A 69 -21.62 -8.92 -9.26
CA PRO A 69 -21.26 -10.27 -9.69
C PRO A 69 -19.76 -10.57 -9.58
N ASN A 70 -18.91 -9.56 -9.85
CA ASN A 70 -17.46 -9.66 -9.73
C ASN A 70 -16.93 -8.35 -9.11
N VAL A 71 -15.96 -8.47 -8.20
CA VAL A 71 -15.26 -7.34 -7.59
C VAL A 71 -13.77 -7.53 -7.85
N ILE A 72 -13.15 -6.58 -8.56
CA ILE A 72 -11.70 -6.52 -8.74
C ILE A 72 -11.17 -5.49 -7.74
N TYR A 73 -10.20 -5.89 -6.93
CA TYR A 73 -9.57 -5.02 -5.96
C TYR A 73 -8.06 -5.01 -6.13
N ILE A 74 -7.49 -3.83 -6.28
CA ILE A 74 -6.05 -3.58 -6.25
C ILE A 74 -5.69 -2.69 -5.06
N MET A 75 -4.45 -2.78 -4.62
CA MET A 75 -3.92 -1.89 -3.59
C MET A 75 -3.57 -0.52 -4.17
N GLY A 76 -3.71 0.53 -3.36
CA GLY A 76 -3.03 1.80 -3.52
C GLY A 76 -1.88 1.92 -2.53
N ASN A 77 -1.45 3.14 -2.20
CA ASN A 77 -0.40 3.36 -1.21
C ASN A 77 -0.92 3.21 0.23
N HIS A 78 -2.17 3.59 0.51
CA HIS A 78 -2.76 3.50 1.86
C HIS A 78 -2.92 2.07 2.36
N GLU A 79 -3.10 1.10 1.48
CA GLU A 79 -3.12 -0.32 1.88
C GLU A 79 -1.87 -0.73 2.63
N HIS A 80 -0.72 -0.10 2.35
CA HIS A 80 0.56 -0.40 2.99
C HIS A 80 0.87 0.42 4.23
N TYR A 81 0.02 1.43 4.56
CA TYR A 81 0.28 2.35 5.66
C TYR A 81 0.38 1.63 7.01
N HIS A 82 1.40 2.01 7.80
CA HIS A 82 1.74 1.39 9.09
C HIS A 82 2.03 -0.11 9.01
N GLY A 83 2.19 -0.65 7.82
CA GLY A 83 2.46 -2.04 7.48
C GLY A 83 3.69 -2.16 6.58
N ASP A 84 3.75 -3.28 5.89
CA ASP A 84 4.90 -3.70 5.11
C ASP A 84 4.48 -4.00 3.66
N ILE A 85 5.12 -3.34 2.70
CA ILE A 85 4.83 -3.54 1.29
C ILE A 85 5.07 -4.99 0.84
N ALA A 86 6.03 -5.67 1.46
CA ALA A 86 6.36 -7.06 1.12
C ALA A 86 5.26 -8.07 1.51
N THR A 87 4.40 -7.74 2.49
CA THR A 87 3.42 -8.68 3.06
C THR A 87 1.97 -8.27 2.88
N SER A 88 1.67 -7.00 2.61
CA SER A 88 0.29 -6.49 2.52
C SER A 88 -0.59 -7.28 1.55
N TYR A 89 -0.07 -7.62 0.37
CA TYR A 89 -0.82 -8.39 -0.63
C TYR A 89 -1.22 -9.78 -0.13
N THR A 90 -0.27 -10.51 0.46
CA THR A 90 -0.52 -11.84 1.02
C THR A 90 -1.54 -11.77 2.17
N THR A 91 -1.39 -10.78 3.04
CA THR A 91 -2.33 -10.53 4.14
C THR A 91 -3.75 -10.28 3.63
N LEU A 92 -3.93 -9.46 2.60
CA LEU A 92 -5.24 -9.25 1.98
C LEU A 92 -5.85 -10.53 1.47
N LYS A 93 -5.09 -11.34 0.72
CA LYS A 93 -5.56 -12.62 0.19
C LYS A 93 -5.93 -13.60 1.29
N GLU A 94 -5.18 -13.65 2.37
CA GLU A 94 -5.49 -14.51 3.53
C GLU A 94 -6.76 -14.05 4.25
N ARG A 95 -6.90 -12.75 4.51
CA ARG A 95 -7.99 -12.20 5.31
C ARG A 95 -9.33 -12.11 4.57
N LEU A 96 -9.30 -11.88 3.25
CA LEU A 96 -10.49 -11.69 2.42
C LEU A 96 -10.74 -12.85 1.44
N GLY A 97 -9.88 -13.86 1.39
CA GLY A 97 -9.97 -14.99 0.46
C GLY A 97 -11.23 -15.88 0.61
N TYR A 98 -12.03 -15.70 1.65
CA TYR A 98 -13.33 -16.36 1.80
C TYR A 98 -14.42 -15.78 0.88
N LEU A 99 -14.18 -14.63 0.24
CA LEU A 99 -15.08 -13.99 -0.70
C LEU A 99 -14.78 -14.46 -2.13
N SER A 100 -15.53 -15.41 -2.63
CA SER A 100 -15.24 -16.16 -3.86
C SER A 100 -15.27 -15.32 -5.15
N ASN A 101 -15.98 -14.19 -5.15
CA ASN A 101 -16.07 -13.27 -6.29
C ASN A 101 -15.29 -11.96 -6.08
N LEU A 102 -14.42 -11.91 -5.06
CA LEU A 102 -13.44 -10.85 -4.85
C LEU A 102 -12.09 -11.29 -5.46
N HIS A 103 -11.67 -10.59 -6.50
CA HIS A 103 -10.41 -10.80 -7.20
C HIS A 103 -9.41 -9.75 -6.73
N ILE A 104 -8.59 -10.08 -5.72
CA ILE A 104 -7.50 -9.23 -5.23
C ILE A 104 -6.30 -9.46 -6.14
N MET A 105 -5.80 -8.41 -6.78
CA MET A 105 -4.82 -8.53 -7.86
C MET A 105 -3.64 -7.59 -7.66
N GLU A 106 -2.43 -8.14 -7.86
CA GLU A 106 -1.18 -7.38 -7.91
C GLU A 106 -0.25 -8.01 -8.93
N LYS A 107 -0.07 -7.34 -10.07
CA LYS A 107 0.60 -7.88 -11.26
C LYS A 107 0.00 -9.23 -11.68
N GLU A 108 -1.31 -9.26 -11.74
CA GLU A 108 -2.09 -10.42 -12.17
C GLU A 108 -3.07 -10.00 -13.28
N PHE A 109 -3.51 -10.95 -14.11
CA PHE A 109 -4.61 -10.71 -15.02
C PHE A 109 -5.78 -11.68 -14.79
N PHE A 110 -6.97 -11.19 -15.05
CA PHE A 110 -8.23 -11.91 -14.90
C PHE A 110 -9.03 -11.83 -16.19
N VAL A 111 -9.64 -12.93 -16.61
CA VAL A 111 -10.46 -12.98 -17.83
C VAL A 111 -11.93 -13.16 -17.45
N LEU A 112 -12.76 -12.24 -17.87
CA LEU A 112 -14.19 -12.30 -17.69
C LEU A 112 -14.91 -12.16 -19.04
N GLY A 113 -15.50 -13.27 -19.50
CA GLY A 113 -16.10 -13.34 -20.84
C GLY A 113 -15.07 -13.06 -21.94
N SER A 114 -15.30 -11.99 -22.69
CA SER A 114 -14.40 -11.59 -23.78
C SER A 114 -13.44 -10.44 -23.42
N VAL A 115 -13.30 -10.10 -22.14
CA VAL A 115 -12.46 -8.98 -21.67
C VAL A 115 -11.42 -9.48 -20.71
N CYS A 116 -10.18 -9.03 -20.89
CA CYS A 116 -9.08 -9.25 -19.95
C CYS A 116 -8.87 -8.00 -19.07
N PHE A 117 -8.57 -8.22 -17.79
CA PHE A 117 -8.23 -7.18 -16.84
C PHE A 117 -6.80 -7.41 -16.38
N ALA A 118 -5.88 -6.48 -16.66
CA ALA A 118 -4.53 -6.46 -16.09
C ALA A 118 -4.51 -5.48 -14.93
N ALA A 119 -4.21 -5.93 -13.73
CA ALA A 119 -4.44 -5.17 -12.52
C ALA A 119 -3.27 -5.23 -11.52
N GLY A 120 -3.02 -4.12 -10.85
CA GLY A 120 -2.03 -3.98 -9.78
C GLY A 120 -1.75 -2.51 -9.48
N THR A 121 -1.06 -2.27 -8.38
CA THR A 121 -0.64 -0.91 -8.00
C THR A 121 0.32 -0.37 -9.05
N LEU A 122 -0.12 0.61 -9.78
CA LEU A 122 0.74 1.33 -10.72
C LEU A 122 1.45 2.44 -9.93
N TRP A 123 2.58 2.14 -9.33
CA TRP A 123 3.43 3.14 -8.71
C TRP A 123 3.87 4.18 -9.74
N THR A 124 4.74 5.11 -9.37
CA THR A 124 5.16 6.22 -10.23
C THR A 124 6.60 6.04 -10.72
N ASP A 125 6.88 6.52 -11.93
CA ASP A 125 8.23 6.57 -12.50
C ASP A 125 9.07 7.76 -11.99
N MET A 126 8.55 8.53 -11.05
CA MET A 126 9.21 9.72 -10.50
C MET A 126 9.66 10.70 -11.58
N ASN A 127 8.73 11.03 -12.48
CA ASN A 127 9.01 11.92 -13.62
C ASN A 127 10.20 11.43 -14.47
N LYS A 128 10.17 10.15 -14.85
CA LYS A 128 11.24 9.44 -15.57
C LYS A 128 12.56 9.38 -14.79
N GLU A 129 12.45 9.06 -13.51
CA GLU A 129 13.59 8.92 -12.59
C GLU A 129 14.36 10.22 -12.38
N ASP A 130 13.67 11.36 -12.44
CA ASP A 130 14.31 12.64 -12.19
C ASP A 130 14.86 12.72 -10.75
N PRO A 131 16.18 12.91 -10.56
CA PRO A 131 16.79 12.91 -9.23
C PRO A 131 16.26 14.00 -8.30
N ILE A 132 15.81 15.13 -8.86
CA ILE A 132 15.24 16.23 -8.06
C ILE A 132 13.86 15.83 -7.55
N THR A 133 13.04 15.20 -8.38
CA THR A 133 11.74 14.66 -7.99
C THR A 133 11.91 13.61 -6.90
N ILE A 134 12.80 12.63 -7.09
CA ILE A 134 13.09 11.56 -6.11
C ILE A 134 13.51 12.15 -4.77
N GLN A 135 14.42 13.11 -4.76
CA GLN A 135 14.89 13.72 -3.54
C GLN A 135 13.79 14.51 -2.80
N ARG A 136 12.97 15.25 -3.54
CA ARG A 136 11.93 16.10 -2.96
C ARG A 136 10.75 15.29 -2.43
N ILE A 137 10.25 14.31 -3.22
CA ILE A 137 9.06 13.54 -2.88
C ILE A 137 9.19 12.81 -1.54
N LYS A 138 10.41 12.36 -1.21
CA LYS A 138 10.73 11.68 0.05
C LYS A 138 10.38 12.51 1.29
N GLY A 139 10.42 13.84 1.18
CA GLY A 139 10.04 14.75 2.27
C GLY A 139 8.55 15.09 2.31
N TYR A 140 7.84 14.93 1.20
CA TYR A 140 6.45 15.35 1.08
C TYR A 140 5.45 14.21 1.30
N MET A 141 5.75 12.99 0.79
CA MET A 141 4.83 11.87 0.89
C MET A 141 5.03 11.06 2.16
N ASN A 142 3.92 10.71 2.81
CA ASN A 142 3.93 9.85 3.98
C ASN A 142 4.40 8.43 3.65
N ASP A 143 4.17 7.97 2.44
CA ASP A 143 4.55 6.64 1.95
C ASP A 143 5.97 6.26 2.36
N TYR A 144 6.92 7.19 2.15
CA TYR A 144 8.35 6.96 2.40
C TYR A 144 8.77 7.10 3.87
N ARG A 145 7.81 7.40 4.74
CA ARG A 145 8.02 7.52 6.20
C ARG A 145 7.36 6.40 6.99
N ILE A 146 6.17 5.95 6.54
CA ILE A 146 5.32 5.06 7.34
C ILE A 146 5.16 3.66 6.75
N ILE A 147 5.49 3.44 5.46
CA ILE A 147 5.51 2.10 4.86
C ILE A 147 6.87 1.46 5.14
N GLU A 148 6.86 0.21 5.61
CA GLU A 148 8.07 -0.59 5.75
C GLU A 148 8.31 -1.47 4.53
N ASP A 149 9.56 -1.86 4.31
CA ASP A 149 9.96 -2.85 3.33
C ASP A 149 10.88 -3.86 4.00
N THR A 150 10.30 -4.94 4.51
CA THR A 150 11.06 -6.01 5.18
C THR A 150 11.85 -6.88 4.22
N SER A 151 11.66 -6.74 2.90
CA SER A 151 12.51 -7.39 1.90
C SER A 151 13.94 -6.83 1.89
N GLU A 152 14.13 -5.65 2.49
CA GLU A 152 15.42 -4.97 2.61
C GLU A 152 15.72 -4.62 4.08
N VAL A 153 17.00 -4.64 4.45
CA VAL A 153 17.45 -4.25 5.78
C VAL A 153 18.47 -3.13 5.70
N VAL A 154 18.38 -2.20 6.63
CA VAL A 154 19.33 -1.11 6.77
C VAL A 154 20.10 -1.23 8.10
N ASN A 155 21.39 -0.99 8.02
CA ASN A 155 22.24 -0.91 9.20
C ASN A 155 22.12 0.49 9.81
N PHE A 156 22.03 0.58 11.12
CA PHE A 156 22.05 1.84 11.83
C PHE A 156 22.93 1.75 13.06
N SER A 157 23.37 2.88 13.55
CA SER A 157 24.07 2.97 14.83
C SER A 157 23.27 3.81 15.81
N TYR A 158 23.32 3.43 17.08
CA TYR A 158 22.68 4.14 18.17
C TYR A 158 23.62 4.19 19.38
N TYR A 159 23.33 5.10 20.29
CA TYR A 159 24.06 5.18 21.55
C TYR A 159 23.20 4.62 22.66
N GLU A 160 23.76 3.70 23.41
CA GLU A 160 23.15 3.09 24.59
C GLU A 160 23.86 3.59 25.84
N ASN A 161 23.09 3.93 26.87
CA ASN A 161 23.67 4.32 28.14
C ASN A 161 24.44 3.10 28.74
N LYS A 162 25.65 3.34 29.23
CA LYS A 162 26.38 2.39 30.08
C LYS A 162 25.66 2.30 31.40
N ASP A 163 25.78 1.16 32.05
CA ASP A 163 25.32 1.00 33.43
C ASP A 163 26.09 1.94 34.35
N LYS A 164 25.40 2.57 35.28
CA LYS A 164 26.03 3.35 36.33
C LYS A 164 26.88 2.41 37.24
N PRO A 165 28.15 2.74 37.48
CA PRO A 165 28.99 1.93 38.36
C PRO A 165 28.37 1.78 39.75
N VAL A 166 28.55 0.58 40.34
CA VAL A 166 28.06 0.30 41.68
C VAL A 166 28.78 1.22 42.69
N GLY A 167 28.00 1.88 43.53
CA GLY A 167 28.52 2.80 44.56
C GLY A 167 28.65 4.26 44.11
N MET A 168 28.45 4.58 42.85
CA MET A 168 28.39 5.95 42.32
C MET A 168 27.01 6.56 42.53
N THR A 169 26.95 7.80 42.99
CA THR A 169 25.68 8.54 43.12
C THR A 169 25.15 8.96 41.76
N ASP A 170 23.86 9.34 41.66
CA ASP A 170 23.27 9.87 40.41
C ASP A 170 23.92 11.20 40.01
N GLU A 171 24.25 12.03 40.99
CA GLU A 171 24.91 13.33 40.74
C GLU A 171 26.30 13.12 40.14
N GLU A 172 27.10 12.22 40.71
CA GLU A 172 28.42 11.89 40.17
C GLU A 172 28.32 11.28 38.79
N TRP A 173 27.34 10.40 38.53
CA TRP A 173 27.11 9.81 37.24
C TRP A 173 26.70 10.86 36.17
N LEU A 174 25.80 11.77 36.51
CA LEU A 174 25.36 12.84 35.62
C LEU A 174 26.44 13.91 35.36
N ALA A 175 27.41 14.05 36.26
CA ALA A 175 28.57 14.95 36.08
C ALA A 175 29.56 14.42 35.01
N ILE A 176 29.56 13.11 34.72
CA ILE A 176 30.37 12.56 33.62
C ILE A 176 29.81 13.05 32.29
N PRO A 177 30.63 13.50 31.33
CA PRO A 177 30.18 13.90 29.99
C PRO A 177 29.35 12.79 29.31
N TYR A 178 28.30 13.18 28.59
CA TYR A 178 27.39 12.23 27.92
C TYR A 178 28.12 11.19 27.05
N GLN A 179 29.10 11.64 26.27
CA GLN A 179 29.91 10.79 25.40
C GLN A 179 30.63 9.66 26.13
N ASP A 180 30.96 9.88 27.41
CA ASP A 180 31.67 8.88 28.24
C ASP A 180 30.71 7.93 28.94
N ARG A 181 29.43 8.31 29.05
CA ARG A 181 28.34 7.51 29.62
C ARG A 181 27.62 6.63 28.62
N VAL A 182 27.95 6.72 27.34
CA VAL A 182 27.30 5.94 26.29
C VAL A 182 28.31 5.04 25.57
N VAL A 183 27.77 4.00 24.95
CA VAL A 183 28.50 3.15 24.00
C VAL A 183 27.78 3.14 22.68
N LYS A 184 28.50 3.31 21.58
CA LYS A 184 27.95 3.20 20.25
C LYS A 184 27.72 1.73 19.93
N LYS A 185 26.47 1.41 19.58
CA LYS A 185 26.06 0.09 19.12
C LYS A 185 25.58 0.14 17.68
N PHE A 186 25.55 -1.01 17.06
CA PHE A 186 25.07 -1.20 15.71
C PHE A 186 23.91 -2.19 15.75
N GLY A 187 22.92 -1.95 14.90
CA GLY A 187 21.76 -2.79 14.74
C GLY A 187 21.30 -2.81 13.31
N THR A 188 20.33 -3.66 13.02
CA THR A 188 19.63 -3.73 11.75
C THR A 188 18.15 -3.49 11.97
N ARG A 189 17.49 -2.89 11.00
CA ARG A 189 16.03 -2.75 10.97
C ARG A 189 15.53 -2.89 9.54
N PRO A 190 14.25 -3.20 9.34
CA PRO A 190 13.64 -3.10 8.01
C PRO A 190 13.90 -1.74 7.37
N ALA A 191 14.07 -1.73 6.05
CA ALA A 191 14.10 -0.49 5.31
C ALA A 191 12.71 0.17 5.34
N LYS A 192 12.65 1.45 5.00
CA LYS A 192 11.41 2.11 4.63
C LYS A 192 11.24 2.01 3.11
N PHE A 193 9.98 1.89 2.67
CA PHE A 193 9.69 2.03 1.25
C PHE A 193 10.26 3.34 0.73
N SER A 194 10.79 3.34 -0.48
CA SER A 194 11.53 4.49 -1.02
C SER A 194 11.01 4.92 -2.39
N PRO A 195 11.23 6.17 -2.81
CA PRO A 195 10.92 6.60 -4.16
C PRO A 195 11.61 5.76 -5.24
N GLU A 196 12.84 5.33 -4.99
CA GLU A 196 13.59 4.44 -5.88
C GLU A 196 12.91 3.08 -6.01
N LYS A 197 12.40 2.54 -4.90
CA LYS A 197 11.63 1.29 -4.92
C LYS A 197 10.30 1.46 -5.66
N SER A 198 9.62 2.60 -5.50
CA SER A 198 8.42 2.95 -6.25
C SER A 198 8.65 2.88 -7.77
N VAL A 199 9.81 3.39 -8.26
CA VAL A 199 10.20 3.28 -9.66
C VAL A 199 10.40 1.83 -10.10
N VAL A 200 11.02 1.00 -9.25
CA VAL A 200 11.21 -0.43 -9.54
C VAL A 200 9.85 -1.13 -9.69
N GLU A 201 8.93 -0.89 -8.75
CA GLU A 201 7.58 -1.46 -8.79
C GLU A 201 6.78 -0.97 -10.00
N HIS A 202 6.89 0.33 -10.36
CA HIS A 202 6.30 0.87 -11.57
C HIS A 202 6.80 0.16 -12.84
N LYS A 203 8.10 0.02 -12.98
CA LYS A 203 8.69 -0.69 -14.13
C LYS A 203 8.23 -2.14 -14.23
N ALA A 204 8.17 -2.82 -13.09
CA ALA A 204 7.69 -4.21 -13.03
C ALA A 204 6.23 -4.30 -13.47
N MET A 205 5.37 -3.38 -13.01
CA MET A 205 3.96 -3.33 -13.42
C MET A 205 3.80 -3.00 -14.91
N MET A 206 4.56 -2.04 -15.44
CA MET A 206 4.53 -1.68 -16.86
C MET A 206 4.97 -2.85 -17.74
N GLN A 207 6.02 -3.59 -17.34
CA GLN A 207 6.45 -4.78 -18.06
C GLN A 207 5.38 -5.88 -18.03
N PHE A 208 4.77 -6.11 -16.85
CA PHE A 208 3.67 -7.06 -16.70
C PHE A 208 2.48 -6.72 -17.62
N ILE A 209 2.06 -5.45 -17.67
CA ILE A 209 0.97 -5.00 -18.55
C ILE A 209 1.29 -5.31 -20.00
N LYS A 210 2.51 -4.96 -20.44
CA LYS A 210 2.95 -5.19 -21.81
C LYS A 210 2.93 -6.70 -22.16
N ASP A 211 3.55 -7.52 -21.34
CA ASP A 211 3.64 -8.97 -21.57
C ASP A 211 2.25 -9.62 -21.56
N SER A 212 1.35 -9.13 -20.69
CA SER A 212 -0.02 -9.61 -20.64
C SER A 212 -0.77 -9.31 -21.93
N ILE A 213 -0.70 -8.06 -22.42
CA ILE A 213 -1.36 -7.65 -23.68
C ILE A 213 -0.77 -8.41 -24.86
N ASP A 214 0.56 -8.52 -24.94
CA ASP A 214 1.26 -9.23 -26.03
C ASP A 214 0.91 -10.73 -26.03
N SER A 215 0.56 -11.32 -24.90
CA SER A 215 0.13 -12.72 -24.79
C SER A 215 -1.24 -13.01 -25.39
N ARG A 216 -2.11 -11.99 -25.50
CA ARG A 216 -3.50 -12.10 -26.01
C ARG A 216 -3.90 -10.83 -26.76
N PRO A 217 -3.24 -10.52 -27.89
CA PRO A 217 -3.42 -9.25 -28.59
C PRO A 217 -4.82 -9.11 -29.24
N GLU A 218 -5.53 -10.22 -29.43
CA GLU A 218 -6.89 -10.23 -29.98
C GLU A 218 -7.97 -9.89 -28.96
N MET A 219 -7.65 -9.88 -27.67
CA MET A 219 -8.61 -9.61 -26.60
C MET A 219 -8.65 -8.11 -26.28
N PRO A 220 -9.81 -7.55 -25.96
CA PRO A 220 -9.87 -6.22 -25.33
C PRO A 220 -9.34 -6.29 -23.91
N TRP A 221 -8.52 -5.31 -23.55
CA TRP A 221 -7.91 -5.21 -22.23
C TRP A 221 -8.41 -3.98 -21.47
N VAL A 222 -8.63 -4.16 -20.17
CA VAL A 222 -8.82 -3.10 -19.18
C VAL A 222 -7.62 -3.14 -18.26
N VAL A 223 -6.85 -2.06 -18.23
CA VAL A 223 -5.74 -1.91 -17.28
C VAL A 223 -6.25 -1.17 -16.06
N VAL A 224 -6.04 -1.78 -14.88
CA VAL A 224 -6.46 -1.24 -13.59
C VAL A 224 -5.21 -0.88 -12.79
N GLY A 225 -5.05 0.42 -12.52
CA GLY A 225 -3.97 0.97 -11.71
C GLY A 225 -4.53 2.00 -10.72
N HIS A 226 -3.81 2.26 -9.64
CA HIS A 226 -4.18 3.28 -8.65
C HIS A 226 -3.59 4.64 -9.01
N HIS A 227 -2.27 4.71 -9.19
CA HIS A 227 -1.62 5.98 -9.56
C HIS A 227 -1.94 6.40 -11.00
N ALA A 228 -1.91 7.70 -11.26
CA ALA A 228 -2.20 8.26 -12.58
C ALA A 228 -1.24 7.70 -13.65
N PRO A 229 -1.74 7.10 -14.74
CA PRO A 229 -0.89 6.46 -15.75
C PRO A 229 -0.12 7.45 -16.62
N SER A 230 -0.51 8.72 -16.61
CA SER A 230 0.19 9.79 -17.33
C SER A 230 -0.22 11.17 -16.82
N LYS A 231 0.58 12.20 -17.15
CA LYS A 231 0.23 13.59 -16.86
C LYS A 231 -1.09 14.06 -17.50
N GLN A 232 -1.60 13.36 -18.50
CA GLN A 232 -2.92 13.64 -19.09
C GLN A 232 -4.09 13.32 -18.13
N SER A 233 -3.88 12.40 -17.20
CA SER A 233 -4.85 12.06 -16.14
C SER A 233 -4.88 13.11 -15.03
N THR A 234 -3.91 14.00 -14.99
CA THR A 234 -3.76 15.02 -13.95
C THR A 234 -4.44 16.33 -14.36
N LYS A 235 -5.13 16.97 -13.42
CA LYS A 235 -5.75 18.28 -13.68
C LYS A 235 -4.69 19.29 -14.15
N PRO A 236 -4.97 20.15 -15.13
CA PRO A 236 -4.00 21.08 -15.73
C PRO A 236 -3.20 21.88 -14.71
N ARG A 237 -3.83 22.30 -13.60
CA ARG A 237 -3.18 23.10 -12.53
C ARG A 237 -2.03 22.36 -11.81
N TYR A 238 -1.98 21.03 -11.88
CA TYR A 238 -0.97 20.19 -11.21
C TYR A 238 0.03 19.55 -12.18
N GLN A 239 -0.16 19.68 -13.51
CA GLN A 239 0.69 18.99 -14.50
C GLN A 239 2.16 19.41 -14.45
N ASN A 240 2.47 20.59 -13.89
CA ASN A 240 3.83 21.10 -13.72
C ASN A 240 4.31 20.98 -12.26
N ASP A 241 3.55 20.35 -11.40
CA ASP A 241 3.97 20.08 -10.04
C ASP A 241 5.04 18.99 -10.05
N VAL A 242 6.05 19.13 -9.18
CA VAL A 242 7.14 18.14 -9.05
C VAL A 242 6.69 16.85 -8.35
N ILE A 243 5.46 16.84 -7.82
CA ILE A 243 4.89 15.70 -7.09
C ILE A 243 3.97 14.86 -8.01
N VAL A 244 3.71 15.33 -9.23
CA VAL A 244 2.74 14.73 -10.17
C VAL A 244 3.41 14.25 -11.44
#